data_d52d49f29063ee91a15d811c6be1efc5
#
_entry.id   d52d49f29063ee91a15d811c6be1efc5
#
_cell.length_a   1.000
_cell.length_b   1.000
_cell.length_c   1.000
_cell.angle_alpha   90.00
_cell.angle_beta   90.00
_cell.angle_gamma   90.00
#
_symmetry.space_group_name_H-M   'P 1'
#
loop_
_entity.id
_entity.type
_entity.pdbx_description
1 polymer ?
#
loop_
_entity_poly.entity_id
_entity_poly.type
_entity_poly.pdbx_seq_one_letter_code
_entity_poly.pdbx_strand_id
1 'polypeptide(L)'
;MMHKYTVLLLLGVLSLMGQAQSLSLQELVNKKQFAKVIARADSLTAADSADYVTMSAIGQAYEGMLRYKEAYQCFRHCLSMDTTNVDALNAVARAAINFGKITEAKRCFQKVLESDTLNFYANNQLARLYYQLGDYGQSMEYYHTLASFESDNPSILAGLADCHIKKGTGPNTLIALSLYGRALEINPENIRVASSLINTLLRMGDGKGALQICDTALFYNPDNRQIRQSQGMALYMTKNYLKADTVYTGLLAEGDSSFLNLKYAGAARYMSGHALDAVEPLGFAYDIDSTDVETVLLYGASLGKTYDRQRAYQLFDQAEECMKPKSFFVNLLTTFRGSTLERDGRFKEAEKLYYEAWKKDPTQLNFLYEISKNYWGIEAGLFEDEVKLQKTLFSKYIYLTEYMNRNESAKGLHSYRFFLEDLYQEAFFRSVSELTMLAPDGKKSKLSLIDLRSLINSLPEPPEIEKQHHEQMRAAMKRQRQKEMASKDSASNVNAERKIDR
;
A
#
# COMPACT_ATOMS: atom_id res chain seq x y z
N MET A 1 -14.85 53.62 69.61
CA MET A 1 -14.67 54.05 68.19
C MET A 1 -13.80 53.10 67.37
N MET A 2 -12.82 52.44 67.93
CA MET A 2 -11.90 51.54 67.17
C MET A 2 -12.58 50.29 66.52
N HIS A 3 -13.64 49.74 67.11
CA HIS A 3 -14.30 48.53 66.58
C HIS A 3 -15.12 48.76 65.32
N LYS A 4 -15.58 50.01 65.06
CA LYS A 4 -16.28 50.31 63.79
C LYS A 4 -15.34 50.43 62.57
N TYR A 5 -14.11 50.86 62.78
CA TYR A 5 -13.14 50.99 61.70
C TYR A 5 -12.52 49.64 61.29
N THR A 6 -12.37 48.70 62.21
CA THR A 6 -11.93 47.35 61.97
C THR A 6 -12.94 46.54 61.13
N VAL A 7 -14.24 46.70 61.40
CA VAL A 7 -15.28 46.02 60.58
C VAL A 7 -15.41 46.62 59.17
N LEU A 8 -15.26 47.96 59.05
CA LEU A 8 -15.24 48.60 57.73
C LEU A 8 -13.98 48.27 56.91
N LEU A 9 -12.82 48.11 57.55
CA LEU A 9 -11.61 47.63 56.91
C LEU A 9 -11.71 46.15 56.42
N LEU A 10 -12.30 45.28 57.25
CA LEU A 10 -12.56 43.90 56.91
C LEU A 10 -13.59 43.73 55.80
N LEU A 11 -14.64 44.55 55.78
CA LEU A 11 -15.63 44.60 54.73
C LEU A 11 -15.02 45.18 53.40
N GLY A 12 -14.11 46.16 53.50
CA GLY A 12 -13.37 46.71 52.39
C GLY A 12 -12.37 45.72 51.80
N VAL A 13 -11.67 44.96 52.62
CA VAL A 13 -10.75 43.88 52.18
C VAL A 13 -11.52 42.68 51.63
N LEU A 14 -12.68 42.34 52.14
CA LEU A 14 -13.56 41.32 51.58
C LEU A 14 -14.19 41.74 50.26
N SER A 15 -14.49 43.05 50.07
CA SER A 15 -14.96 43.56 48.77
C SER A 15 -13.85 43.63 47.75
N LEU A 16 -12.61 43.87 48.14
CA LEU A 16 -11.43 43.82 47.32
C LEU A 16 -10.96 42.38 46.99
N MET A 17 -11.22 41.42 47.87
CA MET A 17 -11.00 39.98 47.56
C MET A 17 -12.12 39.37 46.70
N GLY A 18 -13.28 40.03 46.57
CA GLY A 18 -14.42 39.55 45.77
C GLY A 18 -14.34 39.89 44.25
N GLN A 19 -13.39 40.72 43.85
CA GLN A 19 -13.06 40.96 42.44
C GLN A 19 -11.84 40.16 42.00
N ALA A 20 -11.83 38.86 42.23
CA ALA A 20 -11.05 37.99 41.37
C ALA A 20 -11.70 38.13 40.00
N GLN A 21 -11.10 38.98 39.10
CA GLN A 21 -11.52 39.08 37.71
C GLN A 21 -11.65 37.68 37.16
N SER A 22 -12.87 37.22 36.94
CA SER A 22 -13.09 35.90 36.36
C SER A 22 -12.50 35.96 34.95
N LEU A 23 -11.41 35.21 34.73
CA LEU A 23 -10.75 35.10 33.41
C LEU A 23 -11.80 34.90 32.34
N SER A 24 -11.66 35.58 31.22
CA SER A 24 -12.52 35.36 30.06
C SER A 24 -12.37 33.91 29.54
N LEU A 25 -13.33 33.39 28.79
CA LEU A 25 -13.22 32.05 28.19
C LEU A 25 -11.97 31.95 27.31
N GLN A 26 -11.65 33.00 26.56
CA GLN A 26 -10.47 33.05 25.71
C GLN A 26 -9.15 33.03 26.50
N GLU A 27 -9.11 33.70 27.65
CA GLU A 27 -7.96 33.64 28.56
C GLU A 27 -7.77 32.23 29.16
N LEU A 28 -8.85 31.53 29.46
CA LEU A 28 -8.82 30.15 29.94
C LEU A 28 -8.32 29.22 28.85
N VAL A 29 -8.76 29.42 27.59
CA VAL A 29 -8.25 28.68 26.41
C VAL A 29 -6.74 28.92 26.25
N ASN A 30 -6.29 30.18 26.26
CA ASN A 30 -4.89 30.53 26.12
C ASN A 30 -4.01 29.91 27.25
N LYS A 31 -4.56 29.77 28.47
CA LYS A 31 -3.93 29.06 29.58
C LYS A 31 -4.10 27.53 29.53
N LYS A 32 -4.66 26.98 28.46
CA LYS A 32 -4.95 25.55 28.25
C LYS A 32 -5.83 24.94 29.40
N GLN A 33 -6.64 25.75 30.03
CA GLN A 33 -7.57 25.31 31.12
C GLN A 33 -8.91 24.87 30.53
N PHE A 34 -8.88 23.96 29.53
CA PHE A 34 -10.01 23.56 28.71
C PHE A 34 -11.19 23.02 29.54
N ALA A 35 -10.93 22.23 30.59
CA ALA A 35 -11.98 21.70 31.44
C ALA A 35 -12.80 22.82 32.16
N LYS A 36 -12.13 23.94 32.51
CA LYS A 36 -12.83 25.10 33.13
C LYS A 36 -13.66 25.85 32.10
N VAL A 37 -13.21 25.91 30.83
CA VAL A 37 -13.99 26.50 29.73
C VAL A 37 -15.29 25.73 29.55
N ILE A 38 -15.22 24.41 29.51
CA ILE A 38 -16.38 23.55 29.29
C ILE A 38 -17.33 23.61 30.47
N ALA A 39 -16.83 23.50 31.71
CA ALA A 39 -17.66 23.64 32.93
C ALA A 39 -18.40 24.98 32.98
N ARG A 40 -17.76 26.06 32.49
CA ARG A 40 -18.39 27.37 32.37
C ARG A 40 -19.38 27.45 31.23
N ALA A 41 -19.11 26.77 30.13
CA ALA A 41 -20.02 26.67 28.98
C ALA A 41 -21.35 26.02 29.36
N ASP A 42 -21.34 25.02 30.23
CA ASP A 42 -22.55 24.35 30.74
C ASP A 42 -23.48 25.29 31.53
N SER A 43 -22.96 26.43 32.02
CA SER A 43 -23.71 27.44 32.77
C SER A 43 -24.12 28.65 31.94
N LEU A 44 -23.81 28.69 30.65
CA LEU A 44 -24.15 29.80 29.75
C LEU A 44 -25.62 29.83 29.40
N THR A 45 -26.16 31.04 29.24
CA THR A 45 -27.52 31.23 28.72
C THR A 45 -27.58 31.03 27.22
N ALA A 46 -28.81 30.88 26.69
CA ALA A 46 -29.00 30.78 25.24
C ALA A 46 -28.53 32.04 24.46
N ALA A 47 -28.52 33.21 25.12
CA ALA A 47 -27.98 34.44 24.53
C ALA A 47 -26.45 34.44 24.45
N ASP A 48 -25.79 33.95 25.51
CA ASP A 48 -24.32 33.85 25.55
C ASP A 48 -23.80 32.78 24.55
N SER A 49 -24.57 31.72 24.32
CA SER A 49 -24.26 30.70 23.33
C SER A 49 -24.45 31.13 21.87
N ALA A 50 -25.09 32.29 21.67
CA ALA A 50 -25.27 32.90 20.33
C ALA A 50 -24.09 33.82 19.94
N ASP A 51 -23.10 34.01 20.83
CA ASP A 51 -21.92 34.85 20.53
C ASP A 51 -20.81 34.04 19.87
N TYR A 52 -20.24 34.58 18.77
CA TYR A 52 -19.15 33.97 18.01
C TYR A 52 -17.91 33.68 18.88
N VAL A 53 -17.49 34.66 19.70
CA VAL A 53 -16.25 34.54 20.50
C VAL A 53 -16.39 33.42 21.51
N THR A 54 -17.52 33.39 22.16
CA THR A 54 -17.90 32.36 23.18
C THR A 54 -17.91 30.96 22.53
N MET A 55 -18.62 30.79 21.44
CA MET A 55 -18.71 29.50 20.76
C MET A 55 -17.37 29.05 20.17
N SER A 56 -16.55 29.98 19.66
CA SER A 56 -15.21 29.70 19.19
C SER A 56 -14.30 29.23 20.33
N ALA A 57 -14.33 29.88 21.50
CA ALA A 57 -13.55 29.48 22.67
C ALA A 57 -13.97 28.07 23.18
N ILE A 58 -15.26 27.78 23.22
CA ILE A 58 -15.79 26.46 23.58
C ILE A 58 -15.30 25.39 22.56
N GLY A 59 -15.39 25.69 21.27
CA GLY A 59 -14.90 24.80 20.20
C GLY A 59 -13.40 24.51 20.34
N GLN A 60 -12.59 25.53 20.61
CA GLN A 60 -11.14 25.38 20.86
C GLN A 60 -10.86 24.53 22.12
N ALA A 61 -11.66 24.67 23.15
CA ALA A 61 -11.51 23.85 24.36
C ALA A 61 -11.84 22.38 24.10
N TYR A 62 -12.91 22.09 23.36
CA TYR A 62 -13.22 20.73 22.93
C TYR A 62 -12.12 20.14 22.04
N GLU A 63 -11.60 20.93 21.10
CA GLU A 63 -10.48 20.50 20.25
C GLU A 63 -9.23 20.18 21.09
N GLY A 64 -8.88 21.03 22.08
CA GLY A 64 -7.76 20.80 22.99
C GLY A 64 -7.93 19.57 23.89
N MET A 65 -9.18 19.11 24.10
CA MET A 65 -9.51 17.86 24.78
C MET A 65 -9.71 16.67 23.84
N LEU A 66 -9.38 16.80 22.55
CA LEU A 66 -9.54 15.80 21.49
C LEU A 66 -11.02 15.37 21.25
N ARG A 67 -11.96 16.20 21.70
CA ARG A 67 -13.40 16.00 21.47
C ARG A 67 -13.83 16.63 20.14
N TYR A 68 -13.34 16.08 19.06
CA TYR A 68 -13.45 16.67 17.72
C TYR A 68 -14.87 16.79 17.20
N LYS A 69 -15.79 15.92 17.59
CA LYS A 69 -17.20 15.99 17.21
C LYS A 69 -17.86 17.26 17.77
N GLU A 70 -17.67 17.52 19.05
CA GLU A 70 -18.23 18.68 19.73
C GLU A 70 -17.54 19.96 19.26
N ALA A 71 -16.22 19.95 19.09
CA ALA A 71 -15.48 21.06 18.50
C ALA A 71 -16.04 21.43 17.10
N TYR A 72 -16.24 20.43 16.24
CA TYR A 72 -16.81 20.61 14.93
C TYR A 72 -18.22 21.23 14.99
N GLN A 73 -19.07 20.83 15.94
CA GLN A 73 -20.43 21.39 16.10
C GLN A 73 -20.36 22.87 16.49
N CYS A 74 -19.47 23.23 17.43
CA CYS A 74 -19.29 24.62 17.86
C CYS A 74 -18.78 25.49 16.70
N PHE A 75 -17.75 25.04 15.96
CA PHE A 75 -17.23 25.80 14.84
C PHE A 75 -18.20 25.88 13.67
N ARG A 76 -19.03 24.86 13.43
CA ARG A 76 -20.13 24.97 12.45
C ARG A 76 -21.18 26.01 12.87
N HIS A 77 -21.45 26.12 14.16
CA HIS A 77 -22.33 27.18 14.64
C HIS A 77 -21.71 28.55 14.43
N CYS A 78 -20.42 28.75 14.73
CA CYS A 78 -19.69 29.98 14.36
C CYS A 78 -19.79 30.28 12.86
N LEU A 79 -19.58 29.29 11.99
CA LEU A 79 -19.67 29.44 10.55
C LEU A 79 -21.08 29.78 10.07
N SER A 80 -22.14 29.38 10.80
CA SER A 80 -23.54 29.73 10.46
C SER A 80 -23.86 31.20 10.72
N MET A 81 -23.10 31.87 11.61
CA MET A 81 -23.25 33.32 11.86
C MET A 81 -22.64 34.16 10.74
N ASP A 82 -21.49 33.74 10.24
CA ASP A 82 -20.83 34.34 9.06
C ASP A 82 -20.20 33.21 8.20
N THR A 83 -20.84 32.91 7.10
CA THR A 83 -20.44 31.83 6.20
C THR A 83 -19.19 32.14 5.36
N THR A 84 -18.70 33.36 5.42
CA THR A 84 -17.49 33.83 4.71
C THR A 84 -16.31 34.02 5.64
N ASN A 85 -16.50 33.88 6.95
CA ASN A 85 -15.44 34.04 7.93
C ASN A 85 -14.36 32.98 7.78
N VAL A 86 -13.16 33.42 7.41
CA VAL A 86 -11.99 32.58 7.12
C VAL A 86 -11.56 31.77 8.35
N ASP A 87 -11.60 32.37 9.55
CA ASP A 87 -11.21 31.68 10.78
C ASP A 87 -12.19 30.57 11.12
N ALA A 88 -13.49 30.83 10.95
CA ALA A 88 -14.52 29.83 11.15
C ALA A 88 -14.42 28.69 10.11
N LEU A 89 -14.18 29.01 8.84
CA LEU A 89 -13.95 28.01 7.78
C LEU A 89 -12.76 27.12 8.10
N ASN A 90 -11.63 27.73 8.51
CA ASN A 90 -10.42 27.01 8.88
C ASN A 90 -10.62 26.14 10.15
N ALA A 91 -11.34 26.63 11.16
CA ALA A 91 -11.66 25.87 12.36
C ALA A 91 -12.57 24.67 12.10
N VAL A 92 -13.63 24.87 11.29
CA VAL A 92 -14.51 23.78 10.83
C VAL A 92 -13.71 22.76 10.07
N ALA A 93 -12.87 23.17 9.10
CA ALA A 93 -12.08 22.27 8.28
C ALA A 93 -11.13 21.43 9.13
N ARG A 94 -10.40 22.04 10.07
CA ARG A 94 -9.48 21.35 10.96
C ARG A 94 -10.20 20.33 11.86
N ALA A 95 -11.31 20.73 12.48
CA ALA A 95 -12.12 19.82 13.30
C ALA A 95 -12.74 18.70 12.44
N ALA A 96 -13.17 19.01 11.21
CA ALA A 96 -13.73 18.04 10.27
C ALA A 96 -12.72 16.97 9.84
N ILE A 97 -11.44 17.31 9.63
CA ILE A 97 -10.37 16.34 9.37
C ILE A 97 -10.28 15.34 10.52
N ASN A 98 -10.16 15.83 11.74
CA ASN A 98 -10.00 15.00 12.93
C ASN A 98 -11.27 14.18 13.28
N PHE A 99 -12.44 14.67 12.85
CA PHE A 99 -13.72 13.96 13.00
C PHE A 99 -14.03 13.02 11.81
N GLY A 100 -13.16 12.95 10.79
CA GLY A 100 -13.33 12.07 9.62
C GLY A 100 -14.21 12.63 8.50
N LYS A 101 -14.63 13.90 8.55
CA LYS A 101 -15.45 14.56 7.52
C LYS A 101 -14.58 15.23 6.44
N ILE A 102 -13.78 14.43 5.76
CA ILE A 102 -12.77 14.90 4.81
C ILE A 102 -13.34 15.77 3.68
N THR A 103 -14.48 15.39 3.11
CA THR A 103 -15.13 16.15 2.02
C THR A 103 -15.52 17.55 2.46
N GLU A 104 -16.01 17.69 3.69
CA GLU A 104 -16.38 19.01 4.22
C GLU A 104 -15.15 19.86 4.51
N ALA A 105 -14.07 19.26 5.04
CA ALA A 105 -12.81 19.95 5.24
C ALA A 105 -12.25 20.51 3.92
N LYS A 106 -12.24 19.71 2.85
CA LYS A 106 -11.84 20.17 1.50
C LYS A 106 -12.68 21.36 1.07
N ARG A 107 -14.01 21.25 1.18
CA ARG A 107 -14.91 22.33 0.77
C ARG A 107 -14.66 23.63 1.54
N CYS A 108 -14.42 23.55 2.85
CA CYS A 108 -14.13 24.73 3.65
C CYS A 108 -12.83 25.41 3.23
N PHE A 109 -11.74 24.66 3.04
CA PHE A 109 -10.49 25.24 2.55
C PHE A 109 -10.60 25.78 1.14
N GLN A 110 -11.31 25.07 0.22
CA GLN A 110 -11.58 25.58 -1.12
C GLN A 110 -12.34 26.92 -1.09
N LYS A 111 -13.32 27.04 -0.19
CA LYS A 111 -14.04 28.31 0.00
C LYS A 111 -13.14 29.44 0.51
N VAL A 112 -12.16 29.14 1.34
CA VAL A 112 -11.12 30.13 1.70
C VAL A 112 -10.34 30.57 0.47
N LEU A 113 -9.96 29.61 -0.41
CA LEU A 113 -9.20 29.91 -1.62
C LEU A 113 -10.02 30.62 -2.71
N GLU A 114 -11.36 30.55 -2.69
CA GLU A 114 -12.23 31.36 -3.56
C GLU A 114 -12.09 32.88 -3.26
N SER A 115 -11.83 33.24 -2.00
CA SER A 115 -11.62 34.62 -1.58
C SER A 115 -10.15 35.07 -1.60
N ASP A 116 -9.24 34.14 -1.32
CA ASP A 116 -7.79 34.36 -1.29
C ASP A 116 -7.07 33.12 -1.81
N THR A 117 -6.80 33.08 -3.11
CA THR A 117 -6.16 31.94 -3.78
C THR A 117 -4.75 31.65 -3.27
N LEU A 118 -4.08 32.63 -2.67
CA LEU A 118 -2.71 32.53 -2.13
C LEU A 118 -2.72 32.28 -0.62
N ASN A 119 -3.88 32.02 -0.01
CA ASN A 119 -3.95 31.77 1.42
C ASN A 119 -3.03 30.60 1.82
N PHE A 120 -1.96 30.95 2.54
CA PHE A 120 -0.90 30.00 2.91
C PHE A 120 -1.47 28.81 3.69
N TYR A 121 -2.30 29.09 4.69
CA TYR A 121 -2.83 28.05 5.57
C TYR A 121 -3.72 27.07 4.81
N ALA A 122 -4.66 27.55 4.02
CA ALA A 122 -5.58 26.72 3.26
C ALA A 122 -4.85 25.86 2.21
N ASN A 123 -3.92 26.45 1.45
CA ASN A 123 -3.09 25.73 0.49
C ASN A 123 -2.25 24.64 1.19
N ASN A 124 -1.61 24.96 2.32
CA ASN A 124 -0.79 23.99 3.07
C ASN A 124 -1.62 22.84 3.63
N GLN A 125 -2.82 23.12 4.16
CA GLN A 125 -3.71 22.08 4.66
C GLN A 125 -4.25 21.19 3.55
N LEU A 126 -4.62 21.75 2.40
CA LEU A 126 -5.04 20.96 1.23
C LEU A 126 -3.91 20.12 0.67
N ALA A 127 -2.69 20.66 0.56
CA ALA A 127 -1.52 19.91 0.13
C ALA A 127 -1.30 18.67 1.03
N ARG A 128 -1.30 18.87 2.35
CA ARG A 128 -1.15 17.77 3.32
C ARG A 128 -2.29 16.78 3.27
N LEU A 129 -3.51 17.24 3.13
CA LEU A 129 -4.71 16.40 3.06
C LEU A 129 -4.70 15.53 1.80
N TYR A 130 -4.39 16.08 0.63
CA TYR A 130 -4.26 15.30 -0.60
C TYR A 130 -3.10 14.30 -0.54
N TYR A 131 -1.98 14.67 0.11
CA TYR A 131 -0.89 13.73 0.38
C TYR A 131 -1.36 12.53 1.20
N GLN A 132 -2.10 12.76 2.29
CA GLN A 132 -2.65 11.69 3.15
C GLN A 132 -3.66 10.80 2.42
N LEU A 133 -4.41 11.35 1.48
CA LEU A 133 -5.35 10.61 0.63
C LEU A 133 -4.68 9.85 -0.51
N GLY A 134 -3.37 10.00 -0.69
CA GLY A 134 -2.62 9.35 -1.77
C GLY A 134 -2.69 10.06 -3.11
N ASP A 135 -3.36 11.22 -3.20
CA ASP A 135 -3.41 12.05 -4.40
C ASP A 135 -2.22 13.01 -4.43
N TYR A 136 -1.06 12.44 -4.74
CA TYR A 136 0.20 13.19 -4.77
C TYR A 136 0.25 14.24 -5.88
N GLY A 137 -0.55 14.07 -6.94
CA GLY A 137 -0.69 15.07 -8.02
C GLY A 137 -1.28 16.36 -7.50
N GLN A 138 -2.47 16.28 -6.93
CA GLN A 138 -3.14 17.44 -6.34
C GLN A 138 -2.34 18.04 -5.17
N SER A 139 -1.72 17.21 -4.34
CA SER A 139 -0.84 17.69 -3.27
C SER A 139 0.29 18.59 -3.82
N MET A 140 0.95 18.15 -4.90
CA MET A 140 2.03 18.92 -5.55
C MET A 140 1.53 20.25 -6.12
N GLU A 141 0.35 20.31 -6.71
CA GLU A 141 -0.22 21.56 -7.23
C GLU A 141 -0.34 22.62 -6.13
N TYR A 142 -0.87 22.26 -4.96
CA TYR A 142 -0.95 23.16 -3.81
C TYR A 142 0.43 23.55 -3.27
N TYR A 143 1.37 22.60 -3.20
CA TYR A 143 2.75 22.94 -2.79
C TYR A 143 3.45 23.82 -3.82
N HIS A 144 3.22 23.68 -5.12
CA HIS A 144 3.74 24.58 -6.15
C HIS A 144 3.17 25.99 -6.02
N THR A 145 1.87 26.12 -5.71
CA THR A 145 1.27 27.41 -5.38
C THR A 145 1.97 28.05 -4.21
N LEU A 146 2.23 27.33 -3.12
CA LEU A 146 2.99 27.83 -1.97
C LEU A 146 4.43 28.22 -2.34
N ALA A 147 5.10 27.40 -3.14
CA ALA A 147 6.49 27.67 -3.58
C ALA A 147 6.60 28.88 -4.51
N SER A 148 5.51 29.31 -5.16
CA SER A 148 5.52 30.49 -6.04
C SER A 148 5.75 31.79 -5.28
N PHE A 149 5.45 31.85 -3.99
CA PHE A 149 5.67 33.01 -3.13
C PHE A 149 6.62 32.74 -1.95
N GLU A 150 6.85 31.48 -1.57
CA GLU A 150 7.84 31.09 -0.56
C GLU A 150 8.73 29.94 -1.08
N SER A 151 9.54 30.24 -2.10
CA SER A 151 10.38 29.25 -2.80
C SER A 151 11.42 28.57 -1.91
N ASP A 152 11.83 29.22 -0.83
CA ASP A 152 12.87 28.75 0.09
C ASP A 152 12.31 28.35 1.45
N ASN A 153 11.01 28.03 1.54
CA ASN A 153 10.44 27.49 2.76
C ASN A 153 10.76 25.98 2.88
N PRO A 154 11.56 25.57 3.91
CA PRO A 154 11.97 24.17 4.06
C PRO A 154 10.81 23.18 4.18
N SER A 155 9.68 23.61 4.75
CA SER A 155 8.49 22.75 4.91
C SER A 155 7.81 22.48 3.58
N ILE A 156 7.76 23.47 2.69
CA ILE A 156 7.19 23.34 1.33
C ILE A 156 8.09 22.45 0.49
N LEU A 157 9.41 22.73 0.48
CA LEU A 157 10.39 21.92 -0.23
C LEU A 157 10.33 20.45 0.20
N ALA A 158 10.24 20.20 1.52
CA ALA A 158 10.12 18.85 2.04
C ALA A 158 8.79 18.19 1.66
N GLY A 159 7.67 18.93 1.65
CA GLY A 159 6.38 18.42 1.20
C GLY A 159 6.36 18.03 -0.27
N LEU A 160 6.98 18.83 -1.15
CA LEU A 160 7.18 18.50 -2.56
C LEU A 160 8.05 17.25 -2.72
N ALA A 161 9.16 17.17 -1.97
CA ALA A 161 10.03 16.00 -1.97
C ALA A 161 9.29 14.72 -1.54
N ASP A 162 8.51 14.79 -0.46
CA ASP A 162 7.68 13.68 0.01
C ASP A 162 6.72 13.17 -1.10
N CYS A 163 6.07 14.10 -1.83
CA CYS A 163 5.19 13.76 -2.95
C CYS A 163 5.96 13.07 -4.09
N HIS A 164 7.14 13.57 -4.46
CA HIS A 164 7.99 12.96 -5.48
C HIS A 164 8.43 11.55 -5.08
N ILE A 165 8.81 11.32 -3.81
CA ILE A 165 9.15 9.98 -3.30
C ILE A 165 7.96 9.02 -3.44
N LYS A 166 6.75 9.47 -3.15
CA LYS A 166 5.55 8.64 -3.27
C LYS A 166 5.16 8.31 -4.72
N LYS A 167 5.50 9.16 -5.67
CA LYS A 167 5.36 8.86 -7.10
C LYS A 167 6.32 7.79 -7.62
N GLY A 168 7.42 7.53 -6.93
CA GLY A 168 8.22 6.30 -7.03
C GLY A 168 8.98 6.05 -8.33
N THR A 169 9.13 7.01 -9.25
CA THR A 169 9.96 6.88 -10.45
C THR A 169 11.40 7.37 -10.20
N GLY A 170 12.41 6.82 -10.90
CA GLY A 170 13.81 7.26 -10.75
C GLY A 170 14.02 8.77 -10.86
N PRO A 171 13.48 9.45 -11.89
CA PRO A 171 13.54 10.91 -11.99
C PRO A 171 12.93 11.64 -10.81
N ASN A 172 11.77 11.19 -10.30
CA ASN A 172 11.14 11.79 -9.13
C ASN A 172 12.00 11.64 -7.87
N THR A 173 12.69 10.52 -7.72
CA THR A 173 13.60 10.32 -6.58
C THR A 173 14.76 11.32 -6.60
N LEU A 174 15.34 11.59 -7.78
CA LEU A 174 16.41 12.59 -7.91
C LEU A 174 15.92 14.02 -7.60
N ILE A 175 14.73 14.38 -8.06
CA ILE A 175 14.10 15.67 -7.70
C ILE A 175 13.90 15.77 -6.18
N ALA A 176 13.41 14.70 -5.55
CA ALA A 176 13.20 14.67 -4.10
C ALA A 176 14.51 14.84 -3.32
N LEU A 177 15.60 14.19 -3.75
CA LEU A 177 16.93 14.37 -3.13
C LEU A 177 17.39 15.82 -3.19
N SER A 178 17.24 16.48 -4.35
CA SER A 178 17.59 17.90 -4.53
C SER A 178 16.74 18.80 -3.62
N LEU A 179 15.44 18.57 -3.53
CA LEU A 179 14.52 19.34 -2.68
C LEU A 179 14.82 19.16 -1.18
N TYR A 180 15.07 17.93 -0.73
CA TYR A 180 15.49 17.69 0.66
C TYR A 180 16.84 18.32 0.97
N GLY A 181 17.82 18.22 0.03
CA GLY A 181 19.13 18.86 0.18
C GLY A 181 18.98 20.36 0.39
N ARG A 182 18.24 21.03 -0.48
CA ARG A 182 17.96 22.47 -0.36
C ARG A 182 17.23 22.82 0.94
N ALA A 183 16.27 22.01 1.37
CA ALA A 183 15.58 22.23 2.64
C ALA A 183 16.52 22.14 3.85
N LEU A 184 17.54 21.25 3.82
CA LEU A 184 18.56 21.12 4.86
C LEU A 184 19.64 22.22 4.77
N GLU A 185 19.96 22.74 3.59
CA GLU A 185 20.84 23.92 3.45
C GLU A 185 20.24 25.13 4.18
N ILE A 186 18.91 25.29 4.12
CA ILE A 186 18.20 26.39 4.79
C ILE A 186 18.00 26.11 6.28
N ASN A 187 17.66 24.90 6.65
CA ASN A 187 17.45 24.48 8.04
C ASN A 187 18.15 23.14 8.34
N PRO A 188 19.46 23.17 8.66
CA PRO A 188 20.26 21.96 8.92
C PRO A 188 19.82 21.14 10.14
N GLU A 189 19.10 21.76 11.08
CA GLU A 189 18.62 21.12 12.31
C GLU A 189 17.35 20.30 12.10
N ASN A 190 16.77 20.33 10.91
CA ASN A 190 15.49 19.66 10.65
C ASN A 190 15.62 18.16 10.56
N ILE A 191 15.50 17.48 11.70
CA ILE A 191 15.62 16.03 11.85
C ILE A 191 14.65 15.27 10.93
N ARG A 192 13.43 15.76 10.72
CA ARG A 192 12.45 15.09 9.86
C ARG A 192 12.95 15.05 8.40
N VAL A 193 13.45 16.16 7.91
CA VAL A 193 13.98 16.25 6.54
C VAL A 193 15.26 15.42 6.40
N ALA A 194 16.16 15.52 7.39
CA ALA A 194 17.37 14.70 7.42
C ALA A 194 17.05 13.21 7.39
N SER A 195 16.12 12.73 8.24
CA SER A 195 15.66 11.34 8.24
C SER A 195 15.08 10.90 6.89
N SER A 196 14.28 11.75 6.24
CA SER A 196 13.68 11.44 4.93
C SER A 196 14.76 11.33 3.85
N LEU A 197 15.74 12.23 3.84
CA LEU A 197 16.86 12.20 2.90
C LEU A 197 17.75 10.98 3.13
N ILE A 198 18.15 10.72 4.38
CA ILE A 198 18.95 9.54 4.76
C ILE A 198 18.27 8.26 4.32
N ASN A 199 17.00 8.08 4.66
CA ASN A 199 16.24 6.88 4.28
C ASN A 199 16.13 6.71 2.76
N THR A 200 16.05 7.81 2.02
CA THR A 200 16.02 7.76 0.56
C THR A 200 17.36 7.32 0.00
N LEU A 201 18.47 7.88 0.49
CA LEU A 201 19.84 7.52 0.11
C LEU A 201 20.15 6.04 0.44
N LEU A 202 19.78 5.58 1.63
CA LEU A 202 19.96 4.17 2.04
C LEU A 202 19.19 3.21 1.11
N ARG A 203 17.95 3.54 0.75
CA ARG A 203 17.17 2.74 -0.22
C ARG A 203 17.78 2.71 -1.62
N MET A 204 18.46 3.76 -2.02
CA MET A 204 19.18 3.82 -3.30
C MET A 204 20.55 3.11 -3.25
N GLY A 205 20.98 2.65 -2.09
CA GLY A 205 22.29 2.04 -1.92
C GLY A 205 23.43 3.04 -1.71
N ASP A 206 23.13 4.33 -1.62
CA ASP A 206 24.14 5.37 -1.36
C ASP A 206 24.44 5.52 0.15
N GLY A 207 25.16 4.53 0.67
CA GLY A 207 25.60 4.55 2.06
C GLY A 207 26.57 5.70 2.38
N LYS A 208 27.35 6.19 1.39
CA LYS A 208 28.30 7.30 1.61
C LYS A 208 27.53 8.62 1.77
N GLY A 209 26.60 8.90 0.86
CA GLY A 209 25.76 10.09 0.95
C GLY A 209 24.91 10.06 2.24
N ALA A 210 24.33 8.91 2.58
CA ALA A 210 23.58 8.76 3.82
C ALA A 210 24.44 9.07 5.06
N LEU A 211 25.69 8.57 5.12
CA LEU A 211 26.61 8.81 6.23
C LEU A 211 26.91 10.30 6.39
N GLN A 212 27.14 11.01 5.30
CA GLN A 212 27.42 12.45 5.31
C GLN A 212 26.26 13.25 5.94
N ILE A 213 25.03 12.91 5.57
CA ILE A 213 23.84 13.56 6.15
C ILE A 213 23.64 13.15 7.61
N CYS A 214 23.91 11.87 7.97
CA CYS A 214 23.87 11.44 9.37
C CYS A 214 24.83 12.24 10.24
N ASP A 215 26.10 12.42 9.79
CA ASP A 215 27.12 13.15 10.54
C ASP A 215 26.72 14.61 10.75
N THR A 216 26.15 15.26 9.72
CA THR A 216 25.62 16.63 9.83
C THR A 216 24.43 16.69 10.80
N ALA A 217 23.49 15.78 10.70
CA ALA A 217 22.29 15.76 11.57
C ALA A 217 22.66 15.47 13.04
N LEU A 218 23.64 14.61 13.29
CA LEU A 218 24.12 14.28 14.64
C LEU A 218 24.99 15.39 15.23
N PHE A 219 25.60 16.24 14.42
CA PHE A 219 26.29 17.43 14.93
C PHE A 219 25.31 18.37 15.67
N TYR A 220 24.10 18.53 15.14
CA TYR A 220 23.06 19.34 15.78
C TYR A 220 22.28 18.58 16.85
N ASN A 221 22.10 17.27 16.70
CA ASN A 221 21.28 16.43 17.56
C ASN A 221 22.00 15.11 17.89
N PRO A 222 23.05 15.14 18.72
CA PRO A 222 23.95 14.00 18.94
C PRO A 222 23.26 12.77 19.55
N ASP A 223 22.21 12.96 20.33
CA ASP A 223 21.48 11.87 21.02
C ASP A 223 20.31 11.31 20.22
N ASN A 224 20.14 11.72 18.94
CA ASN A 224 19.05 11.23 18.14
C ASN A 224 19.23 9.76 17.74
N ARG A 225 18.51 8.87 18.43
CA ARG A 225 18.62 7.41 18.24
C ARG A 225 18.31 6.96 16.83
N GLN A 226 17.29 7.55 16.17
CA GLN A 226 16.90 7.19 14.82
C GLN A 226 17.99 7.54 13.80
N ILE A 227 18.64 8.69 13.92
CA ILE A 227 19.76 9.06 13.04
C ILE A 227 20.98 8.20 13.33
N ARG A 228 21.28 7.88 14.59
CA ARG A 228 22.38 6.95 14.97
C ARG A 228 22.13 5.56 14.39
N GLN A 229 20.92 5.03 14.44
CA GLN A 229 20.56 3.76 13.80
C GLN A 229 20.80 3.81 12.29
N SER A 230 20.39 4.89 11.63
CA SER A 230 20.63 5.09 10.19
C SER A 230 22.11 5.24 9.88
N GLN A 231 22.89 5.88 10.75
CA GLN A 231 24.36 5.98 10.65
C GLN A 231 25.01 4.58 10.72
N GLY A 232 24.58 3.75 11.67
CA GLY A 232 25.03 2.37 11.76
C GLY A 232 24.77 1.59 10.47
N MET A 233 23.58 1.75 9.88
CA MET A 233 23.21 1.15 8.60
C MET A 233 24.10 1.66 7.45
N ALA A 234 24.33 2.97 7.35
CA ALA A 234 25.21 3.57 6.35
C ALA A 234 26.66 3.08 6.48
N LEU A 235 27.16 2.93 7.71
CA LEU A 235 28.47 2.36 8.00
C LEU A 235 28.54 0.89 7.58
N TYR A 236 27.50 0.10 7.84
CA TYR A 236 27.42 -1.29 7.40
C TYR A 236 27.44 -1.40 5.87
N MET A 237 26.63 -0.61 5.16
CA MET A 237 26.60 -0.57 3.71
C MET A 237 27.92 -0.13 3.08
N THR A 238 28.66 0.77 3.73
CA THR A 238 30.01 1.20 3.30
C THR A 238 31.13 0.25 3.77
N LYS A 239 30.77 -0.91 4.34
CA LYS A 239 31.68 -1.95 4.85
C LYS A 239 32.56 -1.49 6.02
N ASN A 240 32.19 -0.42 6.70
CA ASN A 240 32.86 0.03 7.93
C ASN A 240 32.30 -0.71 9.15
N TYR A 241 32.41 -2.05 9.14
CA TYR A 241 31.73 -2.93 10.09
C TYR A 241 32.10 -2.66 11.55
N LEU A 242 33.36 -2.37 11.86
CA LEU A 242 33.79 -2.07 13.24
C LEU A 242 33.10 -0.80 13.78
N LYS A 243 33.00 0.25 12.96
CA LYS A 243 32.29 1.47 13.36
C LYS A 243 30.79 1.22 13.46
N ALA A 244 30.22 0.43 12.55
CA ALA A 244 28.80 0.04 12.63
C ALA A 244 28.50 -0.70 13.95
N ASP A 245 29.35 -1.69 14.34
CA ASP A 245 29.21 -2.39 15.62
C ASP A 245 29.28 -1.45 16.81
N THR A 246 30.22 -0.49 16.81
CA THR A 246 30.31 0.52 17.89
C THR A 246 29.01 1.31 18.05
N VAL A 247 28.39 1.74 16.93
CA VAL A 247 27.13 2.48 16.96
C VAL A 247 25.99 1.62 17.51
N TYR A 248 25.83 0.39 17.00
CA TYR A 248 24.76 -0.50 17.44
C TYR A 248 24.95 -0.98 18.87
N THR A 249 26.20 -1.26 19.29
CA THR A 249 26.51 -1.58 20.69
C THR A 249 26.13 -0.44 21.63
N GLY A 250 26.37 0.82 21.22
CA GLY A 250 25.93 1.99 21.99
C GLY A 250 24.40 2.05 22.11
N LEU A 251 23.66 1.82 21.02
CA LEU A 251 22.19 1.81 21.04
C LEU A 251 21.64 0.68 21.92
N LEU A 252 22.23 -0.52 21.86
CA LEU A 252 21.85 -1.65 22.71
C LEU A 252 22.13 -1.36 24.19
N ALA A 253 23.25 -0.71 24.53
CA ALA A 253 23.59 -0.31 25.89
C ALA A 253 22.61 0.73 26.45
N GLU A 254 22.01 1.56 25.62
CA GLU A 254 20.93 2.50 25.96
C GLU A 254 19.55 1.84 26.11
N GLY A 255 19.46 0.51 25.95
CA GLY A 255 18.25 -0.29 26.09
C GLY A 255 17.41 -0.40 24.81
N ASP A 256 17.89 0.03 23.64
CA ASP A 256 17.19 -0.13 22.37
C ASP A 256 17.51 -1.48 21.72
N SER A 257 16.88 -2.54 22.23
CA SER A 257 16.99 -3.91 21.73
C SER A 257 16.03 -4.21 20.58
N SER A 258 15.78 -3.23 19.69
CA SER A 258 14.95 -3.44 18.50
C SER A 258 15.59 -4.46 17.55
N PHE A 259 14.75 -5.15 16.76
CA PHE A 259 15.17 -6.14 15.77
C PHE A 259 16.34 -5.64 14.89
N LEU A 260 16.23 -4.42 14.35
CA LEU A 260 17.24 -3.86 13.47
C LEU A 260 18.58 -3.63 14.19
N ASN A 261 18.56 -3.14 15.43
CA ASN A 261 19.77 -2.92 16.20
C ASN A 261 20.49 -4.24 16.53
N LEU A 262 19.73 -5.25 16.95
CA LEU A 262 20.25 -6.58 17.22
C LEU A 262 20.82 -7.25 15.95
N LYS A 263 20.04 -7.24 14.87
CA LYS A 263 20.44 -7.79 13.58
C LYS A 263 21.75 -7.18 13.07
N TYR A 264 21.82 -5.85 13.01
CA TYR A 264 22.98 -5.19 12.43
C TYR A 264 24.19 -5.13 13.39
N ALA A 265 24.00 -5.17 14.70
CA ALA A 265 25.10 -5.40 15.64
C ALA A 265 25.75 -6.76 15.38
N GLY A 266 24.95 -7.81 15.31
CA GLY A 266 25.46 -9.16 15.04
C GLY A 266 26.04 -9.28 13.64
N ALA A 267 25.38 -8.72 12.62
CA ALA A 267 25.88 -8.72 11.25
C ALA A 267 27.23 -8.00 11.13
N ALA A 268 27.38 -6.83 11.77
CA ALA A 268 28.62 -6.06 11.76
C ALA A 268 29.75 -6.82 12.46
N ARG A 269 29.49 -7.48 13.60
CA ARG A 269 30.45 -8.35 14.30
C ARG A 269 30.88 -9.53 13.45
N TYR A 270 29.93 -10.23 12.83
CA TYR A 270 30.25 -11.34 11.95
C TYR A 270 31.13 -10.91 10.77
N MET A 271 30.73 -9.79 10.10
CA MET A 271 31.47 -9.27 8.93
C MET A 271 32.83 -8.69 9.28
N SER A 272 33.07 -8.25 10.52
CA SER A 272 34.36 -7.82 11.02
C SER A 272 35.27 -8.99 11.54
N GLY A 273 34.77 -10.24 11.47
CA GLY A 273 35.49 -11.44 11.87
C GLY A 273 35.23 -11.91 13.31
N HIS A 274 34.41 -11.22 14.08
CA HIS A 274 34.04 -11.54 15.47
C HIS A 274 32.81 -12.44 15.53
N ALA A 275 32.88 -13.63 14.91
CA ALA A 275 31.73 -14.51 14.75
C ALA A 275 31.16 -15.02 16.10
N LEU A 276 31.98 -15.17 17.13
CA LEU A 276 31.52 -15.60 18.46
C LEU A 276 30.66 -14.51 19.10
N ASP A 277 31.10 -13.25 19.04
CA ASP A 277 30.38 -12.11 19.62
C ASP A 277 29.09 -11.78 18.85
N ALA A 278 28.98 -12.26 17.61
CA ALA A 278 27.78 -12.11 16.78
C ALA A 278 26.64 -13.06 17.19
N VAL A 279 26.92 -14.17 17.86
CA VAL A 279 25.94 -15.22 18.20
C VAL A 279 24.81 -14.68 19.05
N GLU A 280 25.14 -13.95 20.12
CA GLU A 280 24.13 -13.45 21.06
C GLU A 280 23.15 -12.46 20.41
N PRO A 281 23.60 -11.35 19.78
CA PRO A 281 22.65 -10.40 19.18
C PRO A 281 21.87 -11.01 17.99
N LEU A 282 22.48 -11.90 17.20
CA LEU A 282 21.74 -12.59 16.12
C LEU A 282 20.73 -13.59 16.68
N GLY A 283 21.03 -14.24 17.81
CA GLY A 283 20.08 -15.11 18.51
C GLY A 283 18.86 -14.34 18.99
N PHE A 284 19.04 -13.19 19.62
CA PHE A 284 17.91 -12.32 20.02
C PHE A 284 17.15 -11.76 18.82
N ALA A 285 17.84 -11.38 17.74
CA ALA A 285 17.16 -10.96 16.52
C ALA A 285 16.32 -12.10 15.92
N TYR A 286 16.86 -13.32 15.90
CA TYR A 286 16.15 -14.52 15.45
C TYR A 286 14.91 -14.81 16.30
N ASP A 287 14.97 -14.63 17.61
CA ASP A 287 13.82 -14.81 18.50
C ASP A 287 12.70 -13.80 18.22
N ILE A 288 13.02 -12.61 17.73
CA ILE A 288 12.05 -11.60 17.32
C ILE A 288 11.46 -11.93 15.94
N ASP A 289 12.30 -12.27 14.95
CA ASP A 289 11.86 -12.63 13.60
C ASP A 289 12.72 -13.78 13.03
N SER A 290 12.22 -15.00 13.19
CA SER A 290 12.84 -16.22 12.68
C SER A 290 12.64 -16.45 11.18
N THR A 291 11.97 -15.54 10.48
CA THR A 291 11.72 -15.63 9.02
C THR A 291 12.61 -14.70 8.20
N ASP A 292 13.33 -13.78 8.85
CA ASP A 292 14.30 -12.91 8.18
C ASP A 292 15.53 -13.71 7.72
N VAL A 293 15.59 -13.96 6.43
CA VAL A 293 16.62 -14.84 5.81
C VAL A 293 18.04 -14.41 6.17
N GLU A 294 18.33 -13.12 6.16
CA GLU A 294 19.66 -12.61 6.46
C GLU A 294 20.05 -12.89 7.91
N THR A 295 19.15 -12.67 8.86
CA THR A 295 19.36 -13.00 10.28
C THR A 295 19.60 -14.49 10.48
N VAL A 296 18.77 -15.36 9.88
CA VAL A 296 18.91 -16.82 9.98
C VAL A 296 20.24 -17.29 9.42
N LEU A 297 20.62 -16.78 8.23
CA LEU A 297 21.91 -17.12 7.59
C LEU A 297 23.10 -16.69 8.43
N LEU A 298 23.12 -15.44 8.92
CA LEU A 298 24.24 -14.92 9.70
C LEU A 298 24.34 -15.58 11.08
N TYR A 299 23.19 -15.89 11.69
CA TYR A 299 23.16 -16.64 12.95
C TYR A 299 23.72 -18.04 12.75
N GLY A 300 23.24 -18.76 11.73
CA GLY A 300 23.79 -20.08 11.37
C GLY A 300 25.29 -20.02 11.04
N ALA A 301 25.73 -19.02 10.27
CA ALA A 301 27.11 -18.83 9.91
C ALA A 301 28.00 -18.51 11.14
N SER A 302 27.48 -17.74 12.10
CA SER A 302 28.18 -17.46 13.37
C SER A 302 28.32 -18.71 14.20
N LEU A 303 27.24 -19.49 14.39
CA LEU A 303 27.27 -20.78 15.10
C LEU A 303 28.17 -21.81 14.40
N GLY A 304 28.21 -21.82 13.07
CA GLY A 304 29.08 -22.73 12.29
C GLY A 304 30.58 -22.50 12.52
N LYS A 305 30.97 -21.29 12.90
CA LYS A 305 32.33 -20.92 13.31
C LYS A 305 32.59 -21.16 14.81
N THR A 306 31.60 -21.58 15.57
CA THR A 306 31.69 -21.91 16.99
C THR A 306 31.57 -23.42 17.18
N TYR A 307 31.11 -23.86 18.36
CA TYR A 307 30.99 -25.28 18.68
C TYR A 307 29.65 -25.91 18.31
N ASP A 308 28.59 -25.10 18.02
CA ASP A 308 27.23 -25.61 17.74
C ASP A 308 26.97 -25.71 16.23
N ARG A 309 27.72 -26.57 15.57
CA ARG A 309 27.57 -26.83 14.13
C ARG A 309 26.24 -27.50 13.79
N GLN A 310 25.68 -28.30 14.70
CA GLN A 310 24.41 -28.98 14.45
C GLN A 310 23.27 -27.96 14.32
N ARG A 311 23.23 -26.99 15.22
CA ARG A 311 22.27 -25.90 15.15
C ARG A 311 22.49 -25.03 13.90
N ALA A 312 23.73 -24.81 13.50
CA ALA A 312 24.05 -24.08 12.27
C ALA A 312 23.45 -24.74 11.03
N TYR A 313 23.55 -26.06 10.87
CA TYR A 313 22.93 -26.80 9.76
C TYR A 313 21.42 -26.64 9.76
N GLN A 314 20.75 -26.76 10.91
CA GLN A 314 19.31 -26.55 11.02
C GLN A 314 18.89 -25.15 10.57
N LEU A 315 19.67 -24.12 10.91
CA LEU A 315 19.42 -22.75 10.49
C LEU A 315 19.66 -22.55 8.99
N PHE A 316 20.64 -23.23 8.39
CA PHE A 316 20.82 -23.19 6.93
C PHE A 316 19.67 -23.84 6.19
N ASP A 317 19.17 -24.98 6.67
CA ASP A 317 17.99 -25.64 6.12
C ASP A 317 16.75 -24.73 6.25
N GLN A 318 16.60 -24.08 7.40
CA GLN A 318 15.52 -23.08 7.62
C GLN A 318 15.66 -21.88 6.68
N ALA A 319 16.87 -21.35 6.50
CA ALA A 319 17.11 -20.24 5.58
C ALA A 319 16.76 -20.63 4.14
N GLU A 320 17.13 -21.85 3.72
CA GLU A 320 16.75 -22.38 2.40
C GLU A 320 15.23 -22.44 2.25
N GLU A 321 14.50 -22.91 3.26
CA GLU A 321 13.04 -22.96 3.26
C GLU A 321 12.43 -21.55 3.20
N CYS A 322 12.98 -20.59 3.95
CA CYS A 322 12.54 -19.18 3.91
C CYS A 322 12.79 -18.52 2.55
N MET A 323 13.82 -18.95 1.82
CA MET A 323 14.14 -18.44 0.46
C MET A 323 13.23 -19.05 -0.61
N LYS A 324 12.60 -20.20 -0.35
CA LYS A 324 11.64 -20.77 -1.30
C LYS A 324 10.47 -19.81 -1.49
N PRO A 325 10.14 -19.45 -2.73
CA PRO A 325 8.97 -18.62 -2.98
C PRO A 325 7.73 -19.32 -2.42
N LYS A 326 6.93 -18.63 -1.60
CA LYS A 326 5.67 -19.19 -1.10
C LYS A 326 4.81 -19.60 -2.29
N SER A 327 4.28 -20.82 -2.30
CA SER A 327 3.49 -21.40 -3.40
C SER A 327 2.36 -20.48 -3.86
N PHE A 328 1.72 -19.77 -2.93
CA PHE A 328 0.73 -18.75 -3.24
C PHE A 328 1.23 -17.68 -4.21
N PHE A 329 2.40 -17.08 -3.95
CA PHE A 329 2.96 -16.03 -4.82
C PHE A 329 3.44 -16.60 -6.15
N VAL A 330 3.98 -17.81 -6.17
CA VAL A 330 4.37 -18.49 -7.42
C VAL A 330 3.14 -18.74 -8.30
N ASN A 331 2.07 -19.22 -7.72
CA ASN A 331 0.81 -19.47 -8.42
C ASN A 331 0.17 -18.18 -8.91
N LEU A 332 0.15 -17.13 -8.09
CA LEU A 332 -0.35 -15.79 -8.48
C LEU A 332 0.46 -15.20 -9.63
N LEU A 333 1.78 -15.29 -9.58
CA LEU A 333 2.67 -14.84 -10.65
C LEU A 333 2.42 -15.61 -11.95
N THR A 334 2.25 -16.93 -11.85
CA THR A 334 1.93 -17.80 -12.99
C THR A 334 0.60 -17.39 -13.62
N THR A 335 -0.43 -17.16 -12.79
CA THR A 335 -1.74 -16.69 -13.26
C THR A 335 -1.63 -15.33 -13.97
N PHE A 336 -0.91 -14.37 -13.41
CA PHE A 336 -0.73 -13.05 -14.03
C PHE A 336 0.05 -13.11 -15.34
N ARG A 337 1.14 -13.90 -15.39
CA ARG A 337 1.89 -14.11 -16.63
C ARG A 337 1.04 -14.77 -17.71
N GLY A 338 0.31 -15.82 -17.35
CA GLY A 338 -0.58 -16.54 -18.27
C GLY A 338 -1.66 -15.62 -18.81
N SER A 339 -2.38 -14.91 -17.97
CA SER A 339 -3.43 -13.96 -18.39
C SER A 339 -2.89 -12.81 -19.26
N THR A 340 -1.65 -12.39 -19.05
CA THR A 340 -0.99 -11.40 -19.90
C THR A 340 -0.68 -11.98 -21.29
N LEU A 341 -0.14 -13.20 -21.35
CA LEU A 341 0.09 -13.92 -22.60
C LEU A 341 -1.21 -14.14 -23.39
N GLU A 342 -2.30 -14.48 -22.71
CA GLU A 342 -3.64 -14.61 -23.31
C GLU A 342 -4.12 -13.29 -23.94
N ARG A 343 -3.93 -12.16 -23.26
CA ARG A 343 -4.29 -10.83 -23.77
C ARG A 343 -3.46 -10.43 -24.98
N ASP A 344 -2.20 -10.90 -25.04
CA ASP A 344 -1.31 -10.72 -26.19
C ASP A 344 -1.60 -11.70 -27.34
N GLY A 345 -2.59 -12.62 -27.19
CA GLY A 345 -2.90 -13.66 -28.17
C GLY A 345 -1.90 -14.84 -28.19
N ARG A 346 -0.98 -14.90 -27.22
CA ARG A 346 0.06 -15.95 -27.12
C ARG A 346 -0.44 -17.17 -26.35
N PHE A 347 -1.57 -17.70 -26.73
CA PHE A 347 -2.29 -18.76 -26.01
C PHE A 347 -1.49 -20.05 -25.83
N LYS A 348 -0.68 -20.45 -26.81
CA LYS A 348 0.17 -21.65 -26.69
C LYS A 348 1.21 -21.51 -25.59
N GLU A 349 1.77 -20.32 -25.44
CA GLU A 349 2.75 -20.04 -24.39
C GLU A 349 2.07 -19.97 -23.01
N ALA A 350 0.88 -19.38 -22.93
CA ALA A 350 0.08 -19.40 -21.71
C ALA A 350 -0.27 -20.83 -21.27
N GLU A 351 -0.74 -21.67 -22.20
CA GLU A 351 -1.05 -23.07 -21.91
C GLU A 351 0.18 -23.83 -21.41
N LYS A 352 1.32 -23.68 -22.09
CA LYS A 352 2.58 -24.30 -21.67
C LYS A 352 2.97 -23.85 -20.25
N LEU A 353 2.84 -22.55 -19.95
CA LEU A 353 3.14 -22.00 -18.64
C LEU A 353 2.25 -22.61 -17.56
N TYR A 354 0.94 -22.70 -17.78
CA TYR A 354 0.00 -23.30 -16.84
C TYR A 354 0.23 -24.82 -16.67
N TYR A 355 0.52 -25.51 -17.77
CA TYR A 355 0.82 -26.94 -17.72
C TYR A 355 2.07 -27.25 -16.89
N GLU A 356 3.15 -26.52 -17.09
CA GLU A 356 4.38 -26.69 -16.32
C GLU A 356 4.19 -26.35 -14.84
N ALA A 357 3.37 -25.35 -14.52
CA ALA A 357 3.04 -25.02 -13.15
C ALA A 357 2.18 -26.10 -12.49
N TRP A 358 1.15 -26.60 -13.18
CA TRP A 358 0.33 -27.71 -12.70
C TRP A 358 1.14 -28.99 -12.49
N LYS A 359 2.07 -29.29 -13.41
CA LYS A 359 2.94 -30.46 -13.30
C LYS A 359 3.83 -30.41 -12.05
N LYS A 360 4.28 -29.21 -11.64
CA LYS A 360 5.05 -29.02 -10.42
C LYS A 360 4.21 -29.16 -9.16
N ASP A 361 2.98 -28.66 -9.18
CA ASP A 361 2.04 -28.75 -8.08
C ASP A 361 0.64 -29.17 -8.58
N PRO A 362 0.38 -30.48 -8.69
CA PRO A 362 -0.90 -30.99 -9.18
C PRO A 362 -2.11 -30.68 -8.28
N THR A 363 -1.90 -30.08 -7.10
CA THR A 363 -2.99 -29.65 -6.21
C THR A 363 -3.61 -28.32 -6.66
N GLN A 364 -2.94 -27.58 -7.55
CA GLN A 364 -3.38 -26.29 -8.07
C GLN A 364 -4.36 -26.47 -9.23
N LEU A 365 -5.59 -26.78 -8.90
CA LEU A 365 -6.64 -27.12 -9.87
C LEU A 365 -7.03 -25.96 -10.79
N ASN A 366 -6.80 -24.70 -10.38
CA ASN A 366 -7.05 -23.53 -11.21
C ASN A 366 -6.26 -23.54 -12.52
N PHE A 367 -5.05 -24.13 -12.54
CA PHE A 367 -4.27 -24.23 -13.77
C PHE A 367 -4.89 -25.19 -14.78
N LEU A 368 -5.53 -26.27 -14.34
CA LEU A 368 -6.30 -27.15 -15.23
C LEU A 368 -7.45 -26.40 -15.90
N TYR A 369 -8.13 -25.54 -15.15
CA TYR A 369 -9.19 -24.70 -15.70
C TYR A 369 -8.63 -23.72 -16.76
N GLU A 370 -7.53 -23.02 -16.47
CA GLU A 370 -6.91 -22.08 -17.42
C GLU A 370 -6.42 -22.79 -18.69
N ILE A 371 -5.80 -23.98 -18.57
CA ILE A 371 -5.44 -24.82 -19.72
C ILE A 371 -6.67 -25.15 -20.56
N SER A 372 -7.79 -25.53 -19.94
CA SER A 372 -9.03 -25.88 -20.63
C SER A 372 -9.66 -24.67 -21.34
N LYS A 373 -9.64 -23.51 -20.68
CA LYS A 373 -10.19 -22.25 -21.21
C LYS A 373 -9.41 -21.78 -22.46
N ASN A 374 -8.10 -22.02 -22.53
CA ASN A 374 -7.24 -21.59 -23.64
C ASN A 374 -7.45 -22.36 -24.94
N TYR A 375 -8.26 -23.41 -24.93
CA TYR A 375 -8.56 -24.17 -26.13
C TYR A 375 -9.07 -23.28 -27.28
N TRP A 376 -9.88 -22.25 -26.99
CA TRP A 376 -10.38 -21.31 -27.98
C TRP A 376 -9.28 -20.52 -28.71
N GLY A 377 -8.19 -20.20 -28.03
CA GLY A 377 -7.08 -19.45 -28.61
C GLY A 377 -6.14 -20.30 -29.45
N ILE A 378 -5.88 -21.54 -29.01
CA ILE A 378 -4.89 -22.43 -29.67
C ILE A 378 -5.42 -22.99 -30.97
N GLU A 379 -6.70 -23.33 -31.05
CA GLU A 379 -7.28 -24.10 -32.12
C GLU A 379 -7.98 -23.25 -33.20
N ALA A 380 -7.84 -21.94 -33.12
CA ALA A 380 -8.50 -21.00 -34.05
C ALA A 380 -8.27 -21.28 -35.54
N GLY A 381 -7.26 -22.05 -35.93
CA GLY A 381 -7.00 -22.41 -37.30
C GLY A 381 -7.03 -23.91 -37.61
N LEU A 382 -7.33 -24.75 -36.63
CA LEU A 382 -7.21 -26.22 -36.75
C LEU A 382 -8.53 -26.93 -36.91
N PHE A 383 -9.65 -26.21 -36.95
CA PHE A 383 -10.98 -26.77 -37.04
C PHE A 383 -11.41 -27.24 -38.41
N GLU A 384 -10.55 -27.20 -39.41
CA GLU A 384 -10.80 -27.77 -40.73
C GLU A 384 -10.75 -29.31 -40.68
N ASP A 385 -10.08 -29.89 -39.69
CA ASP A 385 -9.91 -31.33 -39.48
C ASP A 385 -10.71 -31.81 -38.27
N GLU A 386 -11.81 -32.52 -38.49
CA GLU A 386 -12.70 -33.06 -37.48
C GLU A 386 -11.98 -33.98 -36.44
N VAL A 387 -10.98 -34.74 -36.91
CA VAL A 387 -10.19 -35.63 -36.04
C VAL A 387 -9.32 -34.82 -35.09
N LYS A 388 -8.75 -33.70 -35.54
CA LYS A 388 -7.96 -32.80 -34.67
C LYS A 388 -8.87 -32.07 -33.69
N LEU A 389 -10.03 -31.61 -34.12
CA LEU A 389 -11.04 -31.01 -33.24
C LEU A 389 -11.41 -31.96 -32.11
N GLN A 390 -11.77 -33.19 -32.45
CA GLN A 390 -12.13 -34.20 -31.44
C GLN A 390 -11.01 -34.51 -30.46
N LYS A 391 -9.75 -34.62 -30.95
CA LYS A 391 -8.61 -34.82 -30.03
C LYS A 391 -8.36 -33.65 -29.10
N THR A 392 -8.54 -32.45 -29.60
CA THR A 392 -8.31 -31.23 -28.78
C THR A 392 -9.39 -31.05 -27.76
N LEU A 393 -10.65 -31.10 -28.14
CA LEU A 393 -11.78 -31.04 -27.22
C LEU A 393 -11.65 -32.11 -26.14
N PHE A 394 -11.19 -33.26 -26.53
CA PHE A 394 -10.95 -34.38 -25.69
C PHE A 394 -9.84 -34.17 -24.64
N SER A 395 -8.67 -33.69 -25.04
CA SER A 395 -7.57 -33.41 -24.11
C SER A 395 -7.97 -32.35 -23.08
N LYS A 396 -8.70 -31.33 -23.50
CA LYS A 396 -9.18 -30.25 -22.62
C LYS A 396 -10.25 -30.75 -21.64
N TYR A 397 -11.12 -31.67 -22.09
CA TYR A 397 -12.14 -32.28 -21.24
C TYR A 397 -11.53 -33.12 -20.09
N ILE A 398 -10.41 -33.81 -20.34
CA ILE A 398 -9.72 -34.56 -19.28
C ILE A 398 -9.29 -33.63 -18.16
N TYR A 399 -8.60 -32.53 -18.49
CA TYR A 399 -8.15 -31.59 -17.48
C TYR A 399 -9.31 -31.01 -16.68
N LEU A 400 -10.42 -30.74 -17.34
CA LEU A 400 -11.58 -30.19 -16.68
C LEU A 400 -12.32 -31.21 -15.80
N THR A 401 -12.40 -32.45 -16.24
CA THR A 401 -12.97 -33.53 -15.43
C THR A 401 -12.14 -33.76 -14.16
N GLU A 402 -10.80 -33.70 -14.28
CA GLU A 402 -9.91 -33.80 -13.14
C GLU A 402 -10.11 -32.63 -12.17
N TYR A 403 -10.26 -31.40 -12.70
CA TYR A 403 -10.58 -30.21 -11.91
C TYR A 403 -11.90 -30.40 -11.15
N MET A 404 -12.94 -30.90 -11.81
CA MET A 404 -14.26 -31.08 -11.24
C MET A 404 -14.31 -32.14 -10.17
N ASN A 405 -13.61 -33.26 -10.35
CA ASN A 405 -13.54 -34.35 -9.37
C ASN A 405 -12.90 -33.89 -8.05
N ARG A 406 -12.16 -32.80 -8.06
CA ARG A 406 -11.44 -32.27 -6.89
C ARG A 406 -12.00 -30.97 -6.34
N ASN A 407 -12.92 -30.30 -7.03
CA ASN A 407 -13.42 -28.98 -6.66
C ASN A 407 -14.96 -28.90 -6.69
N GLU A 408 -15.57 -29.16 -5.56
CA GLU A 408 -17.02 -29.10 -5.36
C GLU A 408 -17.56 -27.68 -5.09
N SER A 409 -16.71 -26.64 -5.18
CA SER A 409 -17.16 -25.27 -4.94
C SER A 409 -18.18 -24.81 -5.99
N ALA A 410 -19.17 -24.01 -5.60
CA ALA A 410 -20.19 -23.48 -6.50
C ALA A 410 -19.58 -22.75 -7.71
N LYS A 411 -18.51 -21.96 -7.49
CA LYS A 411 -17.79 -21.25 -8.56
C LYS A 411 -17.08 -22.21 -9.52
N GLY A 412 -16.52 -23.30 -9.03
CA GLY A 412 -15.93 -24.37 -9.85
C GLY A 412 -16.99 -25.04 -10.73
N LEU A 413 -18.17 -25.35 -10.17
CA LEU A 413 -19.29 -25.93 -10.89
C LEU A 413 -19.86 -25.00 -11.97
N HIS A 414 -19.94 -23.70 -11.72
CA HIS A 414 -20.34 -22.69 -12.74
C HIS A 414 -19.33 -22.61 -13.89
N SER A 415 -18.05 -22.59 -13.59
CA SER A 415 -16.99 -22.58 -14.60
C SER A 415 -17.00 -23.84 -15.47
N TYR A 416 -17.28 -24.98 -14.87
CA TYR A 416 -17.43 -26.24 -15.59
C TYR A 416 -18.65 -26.24 -16.50
N ARG A 417 -19.78 -25.74 -16.02
CA ARG A 417 -20.98 -25.60 -16.84
C ARG A 417 -20.71 -24.77 -18.09
N PHE A 418 -20.09 -23.59 -17.94
CA PHE A 418 -19.73 -22.73 -19.07
C PHE A 418 -18.85 -23.45 -20.09
N PHE A 419 -17.86 -24.20 -19.63
CA PHE A 419 -17.02 -24.97 -20.55
C PHE A 419 -17.80 -26.04 -21.31
N LEU A 420 -18.68 -26.78 -20.61
CA LEU A 420 -19.51 -27.80 -21.28
C LEU A 420 -20.52 -27.17 -22.26
N GLU A 421 -21.06 -26.02 -21.94
CA GLU A 421 -21.92 -25.25 -22.85
C GLU A 421 -21.18 -24.81 -24.11
N ASP A 422 -19.93 -24.32 -23.96
CA ASP A 422 -19.08 -23.96 -25.09
C ASP A 422 -18.72 -25.19 -25.94
N LEU A 423 -18.37 -26.28 -25.30
CA LEU A 423 -18.09 -27.57 -25.96
C LEU A 423 -19.31 -28.08 -26.73
N TYR A 424 -20.49 -28.05 -26.13
CA TYR A 424 -21.73 -28.44 -26.75
C TYR A 424 -22.04 -27.61 -27.99
N GLN A 425 -21.92 -26.27 -27.90
CA GLN A 425 -22.18 -25.39 -29.03
C GLN A 425 -21.20 -25.63 -30.17
N GLU A 426 -19.92 -25.80 -29.91
CA GLU A 426 -18.92 -26.05 -30.94
C GLU A 426 -19.17 -27.40 -31.62
N ALA A 427 -19.46 -28.45 -30.84
CA ALA A 427 -19.79 -29.76 -31.38
C ALA A 427 -21.06 -29.73 -32.24
N PHE A 428 -22.10 -29.00 -31.76
CA PHE A 428 -23.35 -28.83 -32.49
C PHE A 428 -23.15 -28.10 -33.85
N PHE A 429 -22.43 -26.98 -33.84
CA PHE A 429 -22.15 -26.21 -35.03
C PHE A 429 -21.39 -27.01 -36.08
N ARG A 430 -20.59 -27.98 -35.68
CA ARG A 430 -19.78 -28.82 -36.58
C ARG A 430 -20.42 -30.15 -36.93
N SER A 431 -21.67 -30.34 -36.51
CA SER A 431 -22.43 -31.57 -36.75
C SER A 431 -21.75 -32.83 -36.19
N VAL A 432 -20.99 -32.67 -35.12
CA VAL A 432 -20.36 -33.79 -34.40
C VAL A 432 -21.42 -34.41 -33.46
N SER A 433 -21.82 -35.65 -33.76
CA SER A 433 -22.88 -36.35 -32.99
C SER A 433 -22.39 -36.99 -31.68
N GLU A 434 -21.13 -37.38 -31.65
CA GLU A 434 -20.48 -38.06 -30.51
C GLU A 434 -19.06 -37.53 -30.31
N LEU A 435 -18.73 -37.26 -29.05
CA LEU A 435 -17.37 -36.93 -28.60
C LEU A 435 -16.72 -38.20 -28.02
N THR A 436 -15.51 -38.51 -28.49
CA THR A 436 -14.73 -39.60 -27.93
C THR A 436 -13.92 -39.08 -26.73
N MET A 437 -14.16 -39.61 -25.55
CA MET A 437 -13.45 -39.23 -24.33
C MET A 437 -12.43 -40.29 -23.95
N LEU A 438 -11.29 -39.88 -23.48
CA LEU A 438 -10.23 -40.71 -22.92
C LEU A 438 -10.18 -40.50 -21.40
N ALA A 439 -10.45 -41.45 -20.62
CA ALA A 439 -10.27 -41.36 -19.20
C ALA A 439 -8.78 -41.32 -18.83
N PRO A 440 -8.39 -40.78 -17.67
CA PRO A 440 -7.00 -40.77 -17.21
C PRO A 440 -6.33 -42.14 -17.17
N ASP A 441 -7.13 -43.23 -17.05
CA ASP A 441 -6.70 -44.62 -17.13
C ASP A 441 -6.51 -45.15 -18.56
N GLY A 442 -6.68 -44.31 -19.56
CA GLY A 442 -6.54 -44.63 -20.99
C GLY A 442 -7.78 -45.28 -21.62
N LYS A 443 -8.86 -45.43 -20.89
CA LYS A 443 -10.12 -45.99 -21.43
C LYS A 443 -10.81 -44.94 -22.30
N LYS A 444 -11.23 -45.33 -23.49
CA LYS A 444 -12.03 -44.51 -24.37
C LYS A 444 -13.51 -44.71 -24.06
N SER A 445 -14.21 -43.62 -23.83
CA SER A 445 -15.67 -43.60 -23.75
C SER A 445 -16.25 -42.64 -24.79
N LYS A 446 -17.49 -42.83 -25.16
CA LYS A 446 -18.19 -41.98 -26.11
C LYS A 446 -19.24 -41.18 -25.32
N LEU A 447 -19.32 -39.89 -25.56
CA LEU A 447 -20.32 -38.99 -25.00
C LEU A 447 -21.14 -38.40 -26.15
N SER A 448 -22.43 -38.74 -26.18
CA SER A 448 -23.35 -38.17 -27.17
C SER A 448 -23.66 -36.70 -26.80
N LEU A 449 -24.07 -35.88 -27.79
CA LEU A 449 -24.55 -34.52 -27.50
C LEU A 449 -25.77 -34.50 -26.58
N ILE A 450 -26.57 -35.56 -26.56
CA ILE A 450 -27.73 -35.67 -25.65
C ILE A 450 -27.24 -35.86 -24.22
N ASP A 451 -26.24 -36.73 -24.00
CA ASP A 451 -25.65 -36.94 -22.68
C ASP A 451 -24.92 -35.73 -22.19
N LEU A 452 -24.18 -35.06 -23.08
CA LEU A 452 -23.51 -33.79 -22.76
C LEU A 452 -24.50 -32.71 -22.31
N ARG A 453 -25.63 -32.60 -23.00
CA ARG A 453 -26.70 -31.65 -22.64
C ARG A 453 -27.38 -32.04 -21.31
N SER A 454 -27.57 -33.31 -21.06
CA SER A 454 -28.07 -33.83 -19.77
C SER A 454 -27.12 -33.49 -18.63
N LEU A 455 -25.81 -33.64 -18.85
CA LEU A 455 -24.78 -33.28 -17.88
C LEU A 455 -24.77 -31.76 -17.59
N ILE A 456 -24.86 -30.93 -18.60
CA ILE A 456 -24.97 -29.45 -18.43
C ILE A 456 -26.18 -29.11 -17.56
N ASN A 457 -27.32 -29.71 -17.84
CA ASN A 457 -28.56 -29.44 -17.10
C ASN A 457 -28.53 -29.96 -15.65
N SER A 458 -27.67 -30.91 -15.32
CA SER A 458 -27.50 -31.41 -13.96
C SER A 458 -26.63 -30.49 -13.06
N LEU A 459 -25.89 -29.53 -13.67
CA LEU A 459 -25.02 -28.62 -12.95
C LEU A 459 -25.78 -27.36 -12.50
N PRO A 460 -25.41 -26.74 -11.39
CA PRO A 460 -26.03 -25.54 -10.88
C PRO A 460 -25.95 -24.40 -11.90
N GLU A 461 -27.01 -23.59 -11.95
CA GLU A 461 -27.08 -22.46 -12.85
C GLU A 461 -26.25 -21.29 -12.33
N PRO A 462 -25.33 -20.71 -13.14
CA PRO A 462 -24.51 -19.61 -12.71
C PRO A 462 -25.36 -18.33 -12.48
N PRO A 463 -24.94 -17.46 -11.55
CA PRO A 463 -25.54 -16.14 -11.41
C PRO A 463 -25.44 -15.32 -12.71
N GLU A 464 -26.39 -14.41 -12.93
CA GLU A 464 -26.49 -13.63 -14.14
C GLU A 464 -25.23 -12.79 -14.43
N ILE A 465 -24.58 -12.30 -13.39
CA ILE A 465 -23.33 -11.53 -13.51
C ILE A 465 -22.18 -12.40 -14.06
N GLU A 466 -22.13 -13.68 -13.71
CA GLU A 466 -21.12 -14.61 -14.23
C GLU A 466 -21.41 -14.99 -15.69
N LYS A 467 -22.67 -15.14 -16.06
CA LYS A 467 -23.11 -15.38 -17.44
C LYS A 467 -22.70 -14.20 -18.35
N GLN A 468 -23.00 -12.98 -17.93
CA GLN A 468 -22.63 -11.76 -18.68
C GLN A 468 -21.11 -11.64 -18.85
N HIS A 469 -20.36 -11.95 -17.81
CA HIS A 469 -18.89 -11.95 -17.89
C HIS A 469 -18.37 -13.00 -18.89
N HIS A 470 -18.92 -14.20 -18.84
CA HIS A 470 -18.55 -15.28 -19.78
C HIS A 470 -18.86 -14.92 -21.23
N GLU A 471 -20.06 -14.34 -21.50
CA GLU A 471 -20.44 -13.86 -22.82
C GLU A 471 -19.51 -12.75 -23.36
N GLN A 472 -19.13 -11.81 -22.50
CA GLN A 472 -18.17 -10.75 -22.85
C GLN A 472 -16.81 -11.32 -23.23
N MET A 473 -16.32 -12.31 -22.46
CA MET A 473 -15.08 -13.03 -22.75
C MET A 473 -15.15 -13.76 -24.08
N ARG A 474 -16.24 -14.48 -24.36
CA ARG A 474 -16.46 -15.15 -25.66
C ARG A 474 -16.47 -14.16 -26.83
N ALA A 475 -17.17 -13.04 -26.66
CA ALA A 475 -17.22 -12.00 -27.69
C ALA A 475 -15.84 -11.39 -27.96
N ALA A 476 -15.06 -11.15 -26.93
CA ALA A 476 -13.69 -10.64 -27.05
C ALA A 476 -12.78 -11.64 -27.79
N MET A 477 -12.82 -12.90 -27.41
CA MET A 477 -12.06 -13.97 -28.09
C MET A 477 -12.45 -14.12 -29.56
N LYS A 478 -13.75 -14.05 -29.86
CA LYS A 478 -14.24 -14.13 -31.26
C LYS A 478 -13.74 -12.95 -32.10
N ARG A 479 -13.73 -11.73 -31.56
CA ARG A 479 -13.20 -10.54 -32.26
C ARG A 479 -11.70 -10.65 -32.51
N GLN A 480 -10.96 -11.18 -31.57
CA GLN A 480 -9.51 -11.38 -31.70
C GLN A 480 -9.21 -12.41 -32.80
N ARG A 481 -9.93 -13.53 -32.84
CA ARG A 481 -9.88 -14.52 -33.93
C ARG A 481 -10.08 -13.89 -35.29
N GLN A 482 -11.13 -13.08 -35.44
CA GLN A 482 -11.43 -12.43 -36.72
C GLN A 482 -10.29 -11.52 -37.19
N LYS A 483 -9.67 -10.79 -36.25
CA LYS A 483 -8.50 -9.95 -36.56
C LYS A 483 -7.28 -10.77 -36.99
N GLU A 484 -7.02 -11.89 -36.34
CA GLU A 484 -5.89 -12.78 -36.67
C GLU A 484 -6.09 -13.47 -38.04
N MET A 485 -7.31 -13.88 -38.35
CA MET A 485 -7.64 -14.43 -39.69
C MET A 485 -7.45 -13.37 -40.78
N ALA A 486 -7.97 -12.16 -40.59
CA ALA A 486 -7.83 -11.06 -41.53
C ALA A 486 -6.35 -10.65 -41.74
N SER A 487 -5.51 -10.73 -40.72
CA SER A 487 -4.07 -10.46 -40.83
C SER A 487 -3.31 -11.56 -41.59
N LYS A 488 -3.74 -12.82 -41.43
CA LYS A 488 -3.16 -13.95 -42.19
C LYS A 488 -3.54 -13.92 -43.68
N ASP A 489 -4.78 -13.56 -43.99
CA ASP A 489 -5.25 -13.43 -45.37
C ASP A 489 -4.55 -12.28 -46.08
N SER A 490 -4.33 -11.15 -45.40
CA SER A 490 -3.55 -10.03 -45.98
C SER A 490 -2.08 -10.40 -46.20
N ALA A 491 -1.45 -11.16 -45.29
CA ALA A 491 -0.08 -11.61 -45.42
C ALA A 491 0.10 -12.69 -46.55
N SER A 492 -0.89 -13.55 -46.74
CA SER A 492 -0.91 -14.53 -47.83
C SER A 492 -1.11 -13.89 -49.22
N ASN A 493 -1.95 -12.86 -49.31
CA ASN A 493 -2.15 -12.09 -50.55
C ASN A 493 -0.90 -11.30 -50.95
N VAL A 494 -0.21 -10.63 -49.98
CA VAL A 494 1.07 -9.95 -50.28
C VAL A 494 2.17 -10.90 -50.71
N ASN A 495 2.19 -12.14 -50.21
CA ASN A 495 3.15 -13.16 -50.64
C ASN A 495 2.78 -13.80 -51.99
N ALA A 496 1.49 -13.83 -52.36
CA ALA A 496 1.02 -14.28 -53.68
C ALA A 496 1.35 -13.23 -54.75
N GLU A 497 1.14 -11.94 -54.49
CA GLU A 497 1.52 -10.86 -55.43
C GLU A 497 3.04 -10.81 -55.66
N ARG A 498 3.87 -10.99 -54.64
CA ARG A 498 5.33 -11.06 -54.80
C ARG A 498 5.84 -12.29 -55.57
N LYS A 499 5.02 -13.33 -55.74
CA LYS A 499 5.36 -14.50 -56.55
C LYS A 499 4.96 -14.34 -58.02
N ILE A 500 4.07 -13.41 -58.36
CA ILE A 500 3.64 -13.11 -59.71
C ILE A 500 4.61 -12.12 -60.39
N ASP A 501 5.29 -11.30 -59.61
CA ASP A 501 6.30 -10.32 -60.08
C ASP A 501 7.74 -10.88 -60.17
N ARG A 502 7.93 -12.19 -60.06
CA ARG A 502 9.17 -12.92 -60.29
C ARG A 502 8.95 -13.98 -61.39
#